data_262a9c9bd172dfefe52e07eada381099
#
_entry.id   262a9c9bd172dfefe52e07eada381099
#
_cell.length_a   1.000
_cell.length_b   1.000
_cell.length_c   1.000
_cell.angle_alpha   90.00
_cell.angle_beta   90.00
_cell.angle_gamma   90.00
#
_symmetry.space_group_name_H-M   'P 1'
#
loop_
_entity.id
_entity.type
_entity.pdbx_description
1 polymer ?
#
loop_
_entity_poly.entity_id
_entity_poly.type
_entity_poly.pdbx_seq_one_letter_code
_entity_poly.pdbx_strand_id
1 'polypeptide(L)'
;MKTLIAVVFVALSVLSFGAQASSRATLLEAAADYKADKGNFLNQGYFMGMVTMGVEAGNNCVPDNMKLGHIFDKVASIILYDRKVNAVKVPSDMVLLAIDTAYPCVKS
;
A
#
# COMPACT_ATOMS: atom_id res chain seq x y z
N MET A 1 35.05 14.81 14.58
CA MET A 1 34.68 15.06 13.19
C MET A 1 34.45 13.79 12.39
N LYS A 2 35.32 12.79 12.51
CA LYS A 2 35.10 11.50 11.80
C LYS A 2 33.85 10.76 12.24
N THR A 3 33.48 10.89 13.50
CA THR A 3 32.27 10.26 14.04
C THR A 3 30.97 10.86 13.47
N LEU A 4 30.98 12.16 13.20
CA LEU A 4 29.82 12.86 12.61
C LEU A 4 29.55 12.41 11.17
N ILE A 5 30.61 12.20 10.39
CA ILE A 5 30.51 11.74 9.01
C ILE A 5 29.93 10.33 8.96
N ALA A 6 30.35 9.45 9.87
CA ALA A 6 29.85 8.08 9.95
C ALA A 6 28.32 8.05 10.26
N VAL A 7 27.87 8.92 11.16
CA VAL A 7 26.46 9.04 11.52
C VAL A 7 25.62 9.49 10.32
N VAL A 8 26.14 10.46 9.53
CA VAL A 8 25.45 10.94 8.33
C VAL A 8 25.32 9.82 7.30
N PHE A 9 26.33 9.00 7.11
CA PHE A 9 26.26 7.87 6.18
C PHE A 9 25.21 6.85 6.59
N VAL A 10 25.10 6.55 7.87
CA VAL A 10 24.08 5.61 8.38
C VAL A 10 22.68 6.16 8.13
N ALA A 11 22.47 7.45 8.36
CA ALA A 11 21.16 8.08 8.11
C ALA A 11 20.76 8.01 6.65
N LEU A 12 21.71 8.25 5.73
CA LEU A 12 21.45 8.16 4.29
C LEU A 12 21.12 6.73 3.87
N SER A 13 21.77 5.73 4.44
CA SER A 13 21.48 4.32 4.16
C SER A 13 20.04 3.94 4.58
N VAL A 14 19.59 4.42 5.72
CA VAL A 14 18.23 4.18 6.20
C VAL A 14 17.21 4.80 5.26
N LEU A 15 17.46 6.01 4.77
CA LEU A 15 16.56 6.67 3.80
C LEU A 15 16.50 5.91 2.48
N SER A 16 17.60 5.37 2.01
CA SER A 16 17.65 4.55 0.80
C SER A 16 16.80 3.27 0.95
N PHE A 17 16.86 2.63 2.10
CA PHE A 17 16.03 1.47 2.41
C PHE A 17 14.54 1.83 2.38
N GLY A 18 14.16 2.96 2.96
CA GLY A 18 12.79 3.43 2.94
C GLY A 18 12.26 3.62 1.52
N ALA A 19 13.10 4.16 0.63
CA ALA A 19 12.73 4.35 -0.77
C ALA A 19 12.49 3.01 -1.49
N GLN A 20 13.30 1.99 -1.19
CA GLN A 20 13.14 0.66 -1.78
C GLN A 20 11.88 -0.05 -1.27
N ALA A 21 11.44 0.22 -0.05
CA ALA A 21 10.23 -0.35 0.51
C ALA A 21 8.96 0.08 -0.22
N SER A 22 9.03 1.10 -1.10
CA SER A 22 7.88 1.59 -1.86
C SER A 22 7.75 0.92 -3.22
N SER A 23 8.38 -0.23 -3.44
CA SER A 23 8.31 -0.95 -4.70
C SER A 23 7.00 -1.72 -4.87
N ARG A 24 6.65 -1.98 -6.12
CA ARG A 24 5.50 -2.82 -6.48
C ARG A 24 5.59 -4.20 -5.82
N ALA A 25 6.77 -4.82 -5.85
CA ALA A 25 6.96 -6.14 -5.26
C ALA A 25 6.68 -6.14 -3.77
N THR A 26 7.10 -5.10 -3.05
CA THR A 26 6.86 -4.95 -1.62
C THR A 26 5.36 -4.84 -1.32
N LEU A 27 4.63 -4.07 -2.13
CA LEU A 27 3.18 -3.93 -1.95
C LEU A 27 2.45 -5.25 -2.21
N LEU A 28 2.83 -5.99 -3.25
CA LEU A 28 2.23 -7.29 -3.55
C LEU A 28 2.47 -8.28 -2.41
N GLU A 29 3.70 -8.33 -1.89
CA GLU A 29 4.02 -9.17 -0.75
C GLU A 29 3.23 -8.75 0.49
N ALA A 30 3.10 -7.46 0.74
CA ALA A 30 2.35 -6.95 1.88
C ALA A 30 0.86 -7.31 1.78
N ALA A 31 0.26 -7.20 0.61
CA ALA A 31 -1.13 -7.59 0.38
C ALA A 31 -1.31 -9.10 0.58
N ALA A 32 -0.37 -9.91 0.11
CA ALA A 32 -0.41 -11.36 0.30
C ALA A 32 -0.29 -11.74 1.77
N ASP A 33 0.62 -11.10 2.51
CA ASP A 33 0.79 -11.34 3.94
C ASP A 33 -0.48 -10.95 4.72
N TYR A 34 -1.11 -9.85 4.33
CA TYR A 34 -2.37 -9.43 4.93
C TYR A 34 -3.46 -10.47 4.73
N LYS A 35 -3.63 -10.98 3.49
CA LYS A 35 -4.65 -11.99 3.18
C LYS A 35 -4.38 -13.31 3.90
N ALA A 36 -3.13 -13.70 4.00
CA ALA A 36 -2.74 -14.96 4.63
C ALA A 36 -2.69 -14.89 6.16
N ASP A 37 -2.66 -13.70 6.71
CA ASP A 37 -2.51 -13.44 8.16
C ASP A 37 -1.33 -14.20 8.76
N LYS A 38 -0.18 -14.10 8.09
CA LYS A 38 1.00 -14.90 8.44
C LYS A 38 1.98 -14.21 9.37
N GLY A 39 1.53 -13.32 10.23
CA GLY A 39 2.36 -12.80 11.31
C GLY A 39 3.44 -11.80 10.93
N ASN A 40 3.53 -11.37 9.67
CA ASN A 40 4.43 -10.29 9.30
C ASN A 40 3.72 -8.95 9.51
N PHE A 41 3.74 -8.49 10.75
CA PHE A 41 2.98 -7.29 11.13
C PHE A 41 3.47 -6.04 10.43
N LEU A 42 4.77 -5.96 10.11
CA LEU A 42 5.31 -4.82 9.40
C LEU A 42 4.73 -4.70 7.99
N ASN A 43 4.70 -5.81 7.25
CA ASN A 43 4.12 -5.85 5.91
C ASN A 43 2.61 -5.61 5.94
N GLN A 44 1.92 -6.22 6.89
CA GLN A 44 0.48 -6.00 7.04
C GLN A 44 0.19 -4.53 7.37
N GLY A 45 0.97 -3.93 8.27
CA GLY A 45 0.84 -2.52 8.62
C GLY A 45 1.11 -1.61 7.44
N TYR A 46 2.11 -1.91 6.64
CA TYR A 46 2.41 -1.16 5.42
C TYR A 46 1.22 -1.20 4.45
N PHE A 47 0.66 -2.38 4.20
CA PHE A 47 -0.50 -2.52 3.33
C PHE A 47 -1.70 -1.73 3.85
N MET A 48 -2.03 -1.91 5.13
CA MET A 48 -3.16 -1.20 5.74
C MET A 48 -2.98 0.31 5.70
N GLY A 49 -1.75 0.78 5.97
CA GLY A 49 -1.43 2.20 5.92
C GLY A 49 -1.58 2.79 4.52
N MET A 50 -1.10 2.07 3.50
CA MET A 50 -1.23 2.50 2.12
C MET A 50 -2.70 2.61 1.69
N VAL A 51 -3.52 1.64 2.05
CA VAL A 51 -4.95 1.66 1.71
C VAL A 51 -5.65 2.79 2.47
N THR A 52 -5.38 2.95 3.76
CA THR A 52 -5.97 4.02 4.56
C THR A 52 -5.65 5.40 3.97
N MET A 53 -4.38 5.62 3.61
CA MET A 53 -3.96 6.86 2.97
C MET A 53 -4.68 7.07 1.64
N GLY A 54 -4.81 6.02 0.85
CA GLY A 54 -5.53 6.09 -0.42
C GLY A 54 -6.99 6.46 -0.26
N VAL A 55 -7.66 5.91 0.75
CA VAL A 55 -9.05 6.24 1.04
C VAL A 55 -9.19 7.68 1.52
N GLU A 56 -8.31 8.13 2.41
CA GLU A 56 -8.41 9.47 2.99
C GLU A 56 -7.96 10.58 2.05
N ALA A 57 -6.86 10.34 1.33
CA ALA A 57 -6.29 11.36 0.45
C ALA A 57 -6.92 11.38 -0.93
N GLY A 58 -7.58 10.29 -1.31
CA GLY A 58 -8.11 10.12 -2.64
C GLY A 58 -9.49 10.75 -2.83
N ASN A 59 -9.74 11.16 -4.05
CA ASN A 59 -11.07 11.57 -4.48
C ASN A 59 -11.80 10.30 -4.95
N ASN A 60 -12.28 9.51 -3.99
CA ASN A 60 -12.84 8.19 -4.25
C ASN A 60 -14.30 8.10 -3.80
N CYS A 61 -14.95 6.99 -4.14
CA CYS A 61 -16.37 6.77 -3.89
C CYS A 61 -16.61 5.65 -2.86
N VAL A 62 -15.67 5.47 -1.94
CA VAL A 62 -15.87 4.53 -0.84
C VAL A 62 -17.01 5.04 0.05
N PRO A 63 -18.02 4.20 0.34
CA PRO A 63 -19.12 4.62 1.22
C PRO A 63 -18.63 5.00 2.62
N ASP A 64 -19.17 6.07 3.17
CA ASP A 64 -18.74 6.62 4.45
C ASP A 64 -18.86 5.63 5.62
N ASN A 65 -19.84 4.72 5.53
CA ASN A 65 -20.09 3.75 6.59
C ASN A 65 -19.36 2.42 6.36
N MET A 66 -18.49 2.33 5.36
CA MET A 66 -17.76 1.10 5.07
C MET A 66 -16.68 0.86 6.12
N LYS A 67 -16.64 -0.34 6.66
CA LYS A 67 -15.62 -0.72 7.64
C LYS A 67 -14.26 -0.89 6.95
N LEU A 68 -13.20 -0.39 7.58
CA LEU A 68 -11.86 -0.49 7.03
C LEU A 68 -11.43 -1.92 6.75
N GLY A 69 -11.82 -2.87 7.61
CA GLY A 69 -11.51 -4.29 7.38
C GLY A 69 -12.06 -4.82 6.07
N HIS A 70 -13.26 -4.42 5.70
CA HIS A 70 -13.83 -4.78 4.40
C HIS A 70 -13.07 -4.17 3.24
N ILE A 71 -12.66 -2.92 3.40
CA ILE A 71 -11.88 -2.22 2.37
C ILE A 71 -10.53 -2.92 2.18
N PHE A 72 -9.85 -3.25 3.27
CA PHE A 72 -8.55 -3.94 3.21
C PHE A 72 -8.67 -5.28 2.49
N ASP A 73 -9.65 -6.09 2.85
CA ASP A 73 -9.86 -7.40 2.23
C ASP A 73 -10.12 -7.28 0.73
N LYS A 74 -11.01 -6.40 0.36
CA LYS A 74 -11.39 -6.23 -1.03
C LYS A 74 -10.24 -5.68 -1.88
N VAL A 75 -9.56 -4.68 -1.36
CA VAL A 75 -8.41 -4.07 -2.05
C VAL A 75 -7.26 -5.07 -2.18
N ALA A 76 -6.98 -5.84 -1.13
CA ALA A 76 -5.93 -6.86 -1.19
C ALA A 76 -6.21 -7.89 -2.29
N SER A 77 -7.44 -8.38 -2.36
CA SER A 77 -7.83 -9.35 -3.39
C SER A 77 -7.69 -8.76 -4.79
N ILE A 78 -8.09 -7.52 -4.98
CA ILE A 78 -7.98 -6.85 -6.28
C ILE A 78 -6.51 -6.66 -6.68
N ILE A 79 -5.67 -6.21 -5.75
CA ILE A 79 -4.24 -6.04 -6.01
C ILE A 79 -3.59 -7.35 -6.44
N LEU A 80 -3.95 -8.46 -5.79
CA LEU A 80 -3.34 -9.75 -6.06
C LEU A 80 -3.87 -10.42 -7.33
N TYR A 81 -5.16 -10.26 -7.64
CA TYR A 81 -5.81 -11.09 -8.65
C TYR A 81 -6.36 -10.33 -9.86
N ASP A 82 -6.54 -9.01 -9.78
CA ASP A 82 -7.00 -8.23 -10.93
C ASP A 82 -5.82 -7.89 -11.83
N ARG A 83 -5.88 -8.28 -13.09
CA ARG A 83 -4.77 -8.10 -14.02
C ARG A 83 -4.41 -6.65 -14.26
N LYS A 84 -5.40 -5.79 -14.40
CA LYS A 84 -5.17 -4.37 -14.68
C LYS A 84 -4.52 -3.68 -13.50
N VAL A 85 -5.00 -3.98 -12.30
CA VAL A 85 -4.44 -3.41 -11.07
C VAL A 85 -3.05 -3.95 -10.81
N ASN A 86 -2.89 -5.26 -10.92
CA ASN A 86 -1.60 -5.94 -10.67
C ASN A 86 -0.50 -5.45 -11.60
N ALA A 87 -0.85 -5.04 -12.81
CA ALA A 87 0.12 -4.56 -13.82
C ALA A 87 0.64 -3.15 -13.53
N VAL A 88 0.02 -2.40 -12.63
CA VAL A 88 0.45 -1.04 -12.30
C VAL A 88 1.81 -1.10 -11.61
N LYS A 89 2.74 -0.22 -12.03
CA LYS A 89 4.13 -0.26 -11.54
C LYS A 89 4.36 0.55 -10.27
N VAL A 90 3.61 1.63 -10.09
CA VAL A 90 3.79 2.52 -8.94
C VAL A 90 2.83 2.10 -7.84
N PRO A 91 3.33 1.76 -6.63
CA PRO A 91 2.46 1.25 -5.55
C PRO A 91 1.28 2.15 -5.19
N SER A 92 1.49 3.46 -5.09
CA SER A 92 0.40 4.38 -4.77
C SER A 92 -0.69 4.38 -5.83
N ASP A 93 -0.30 4.35 -7.10
CA ASP A 93 -1.25 4.27 -8.21
C ASP A 93 -1.99 2.93 -8.20
N MET A 94 -1.31 1.85 -7.86
CA MET A 94 -1.93 0.53 -7.74
C MET A 94 -3.02 0.53 -6.68
N VAL A 95 -2.75 1.10 -5.52
CA VAL A 95 -3.72 1.18 -4.42
C VAL A 95 -4.92 2.03 -4.84
N LEU A 96 -4.68 3.20 -5.46
CA LEU A 96 -5.76 4.07 -5.88
C LEU A 96 -6.65 3.40 -6.94
N LEU A 97 -6.04 2.73 -7.92
CA LEU A 97 -6.80 1.99 -8.93
C LEU A 97 -7.57 0.84 -8.30
N ALA A 98 -7.00 0.15 -7.32
CA ALA A 98 -7.68 -0.93 -6.62
C ALA A 98 -8.89 -0.42 -5.85
N ILE A 99 -8.79 0.73 -5.20
CA ILE A 99 -9.92 1.36 -4.51
C ILE A 99 -11.02 1.73 -5.50
N ASP A 100 -10.66 2.34 -6.62
CA ASP A 100 -11.62 2.71 -7.65
C ASP A 100 -12.29 1.48 -8.27
N THR A 101 -11.56 0.39 -8.42
CA THR A 101 -12.09 -0.86 -8.94
C THR A 101 -13.06 -1.50 -7.95
N ALA A 102 -12.72 -1.44 -6.66
CA ALA A 102 -13.55 -1.99 -5.59
C ALA A 102 -14.84 -1.19 -5.37
N TYR A 103 -14.74 0.14 -5.46
CA TYR A 103 -15.83 1.06 -5.16
C TYR A 103 -15.95 2.10 -6.28
N PRO A 104 -16.41 1.67 -7.47
CA PRO A 104 -16.50 2.59 -8.60
C PRO A 104 -17.51 3.71 -8.34
N CYS A 105 -17.14 4.90 -8.80
CA CYS A 105 -18.06 6.02 -8.73
C CYS A 105 -19.18 5.83 -9.76
N VAL A 106 -20.41 5.87 -9.28
CA VAL A 106 -21.56 5.75 -10.17
C VAL A 106 -21.84 7.13 -10.75
N LYS A 107 -21.71 7.26 -12.05
CA LYS A 107 -22.09 8.50 -12.75
C LYS A 107 -23.59 8.46 -12.97
N SER A 108 -24.26 9.33 -12.28
CA SER A 108 -25.68 9.55 -12.51
C SER A 108 -25.91 10.38 -13.77
#